data_a2192d41e8f11c279d313f8c3058a53b
#
_entry.id   a2192d41e8f11c279d313f8c3058a53b
#
_cell.length_a   1.000
_cell.length_b   1.000
_cell.length_c   1.000
_cell.angle_alpha   90.00
_cell.angle_beta   90.00
_cell.angle_gamma   90.00
#
_symmetry.space_group_name_H-M   'P 1'
#
loop_
_entity.id
_entity.type
_entity.pdbx_description
1 polymer ?
#
loop_
_entity_poly.entity_id
_entity_poly.type
_entity_poly.pdbx_seq_one_letter_code
_entity_poly.pdbx_strand_id
1 'polypeptide(L)'
;MSGRRAAGARSTAGDVRLRAVRLIAFRGANSVAANEAGAILDATEVLMHELLGRNGLETGDLVSCLFTLTPDLNAEFPAVAARRMGLSRVPLMCAQEIAVPGSMTGVIRVMIHAYSDDRREPVHVYLGETAALRQDLHGAQ
;
A
#
# COMPACT_ATOMS: atom_id res chain seq x y z
N MET A 1 -38.69 -33.11 21.75
CA MET A 1 -38.84 -32.03 21.82
C MET A 1 -37.76 -31.19 22.07
N SER A 2 -36.80 -31.09 21.78
CA SER A 2 -35.75 -30.30 22.03
C SER A 2 -35.24 -29.78 20.80
N GLY A 3 -34.27 -29.47 20.60
CA GLY A 3 -33.76 -29.11 19.32
C GLY A 3 -33.79 -27.70 18.96
N ARG A 4 -34.19 -26.86 19.73
CA ARG A 4 -34.23 -25.59 19.30
C ARG A 4 -33.05 -24.83 19.56
N ARG A 5 -32.10 -25.18 20.24
CA ARG A 5 -31.14 -24.30 20.52
C ARG A 5 -30.10 -24.11 19.53
N ALA A 6 -29.82 -24.93 18.69
CA ALA A 6 -28.72 -24.83 17.73
C ALA A 6 -28.87 -23.68 16.75
N ALA A 7 -30.03 -23.17 16.62
CA ALA A 7 -30.24 -22.11 15.64
C ALA A 7 -29.50 -20.84 15.96
N GLY A 8 -29.35 -20.52 17.21
CA GLY A 8 -28.64 -19.30 17.56
C GLY A 8 -27.18 -19.35 17.24
N ALA A 9 -26.56 -20.49 17.48
CA ALA A 9 -25.16 -20.63 17.21
C ALA A 9 -24.86 -20.50 15.72
N ARG A 10 -25.75 -21.03 14.87
CA ARG A 10 -25.52 -20.93 13.46
C ARG A 10 -25.63 -19.51 12.97
N SER A 11 -26.50 -18.75 13.51
CA SER A 11 -26.66 -17.37 13.11
C SER A 11 -25.39 -16.59 13.38
N THR A 12 -24.78 -16.82 14.51
CA THR A 12 -23.54 -16.11 14.84
C THR A 12 -22.42 -16.50 13.89
N ALA A 13 -22.32 -17.76 13.55
CA ALA A 13 -21.27 -18.19 12.62
C ALA A 13 -21.48 -17.58 11.24
N GLY A 14 -22.71 -17.46 10.81
CA GLY A 14 -23.00 -16.81 9.53
C GLY A 14 -22.59 -15.35 9.52
N ASP A 15 -22.83 -14.66 10.61
CA ASP A 15 -22.44 -13.26 10.70
C ASP A 15 -20.94 -13.09 10.61
N VAL A 16 -20.18 -13.96 11.25
CA VAL A 16 -18.73 -13.90 11.17
C VAL A 16 -18.25 -14.11 9.73
N ARG A 17 -18.87 -15.03 9.01
CA ARG A 17 -18.47 -15.27 7.63
C ARG A 17 -18.80 -14.11 6.72
N LEU A 18 -19.87 -13.36 7.02
CA LEU A 18 -20.22 -12.22 6.22
C LEU A 18 -19.23 -11.08 6.34
N ARG A 19 -18.35 -11.15 7.33
CA ARG A 19 -17.27 -10.19 7.46
C ARG A 19 -16.02 -10.69 6.80
N ALA A 20 -16.14 -11.35 5.70
CA ALA A 20 -15.02 -11.90 5.01
C ALA A 20 -14.05 -10.80 4.59
N VAL A 21 -12.79 -11.14 4.58
CA VAL A 21 -11.75 -10.29 4.03
C VAL A 21 -11.60 -10.63 2.56
N ARG A 22 -11.06 -9.72 1.80
CA ARG A 22 -10.67 -9.98 0.42
C ARG A 22 -9.32 -9.34 0.14
N LEU A 23 -8.72 -9.77 -0.94
CA LEU A 23 -7.45 -9.22 -1.39
C LEU A 23 -7.71 -7.91 -2.10
N ILE A 24 -7.08 -6.85 -1.63
CA ILE A 24 -7.25 -5.50 -2.16
C ILE A 24 -5.89 -4.92 -2.49
N ALA A 25 -5.84 -4.10 -3.53
CA ALA A 25 -4.64 -3.37 -3.91
C ALA A 25 -4.74 -1.92 -3.41
N PHE A 26 -3.66 -1.46 -2.81
CA PHE A 26 -3.54 -0.09 -2.31
C PHE A 26 -2.36 0.57 -3.00
N ARG A 27 -2.53 1.78 -3.44
CA ARG A 27 -1.51 2.48 -4.20
C ARG A 27 -1.08 3.75 -3.50
N GLY A 28 0.20 4.06 -3.56
CA GLY A 28 0.73 5.26 -2.95
C GLY A 28 1.91 5.83 -3.71
N ALA A 29 2.17 7.10 -3.49
CA ALA A 29 3.31 7.79 -4.06
C ALA A 29 3.79 8.90 -3.14
N ASN A 30 5.09 9.18 -3.21
CA ASN A 30 5.69 10.30 -2.50
C ASN A 30 6.83 10.88 -3.35
N SER A 31 7.09 12.14 -3.16
CA SER A 31 8.22 12.79 -3.79
C SER A 31 9.46 12.69 -2.90
N VAL A 32 10.63 12.72 -3.54
CA VAL A 32 11.93 12.67 -2.86
C VAL A 32 12.71 13.90 -3.28
N ALA A 33 13.21 14.64 -2.29
CA ALA A 33 13.87 15.91 -2.55
C ALA A 33 15.24 15.77 -3.23
N ALA A 34 15.93 14.67 -3.01
CA ALA A 34 17.26 14.46 -3.54
C ALA A 34 17.51 12.97 -3.76
N ASN A 35 18.36 12.65 -4.73
CA ASN A 35 18.78 11.27 -4.97
C ASN A 35 19.87 10.88 -3.96
N GLU A 36 19.46 10.62 -2.75
CA GLU A 36 20.33 10.23 -1.65
C GLU A 36 19.66 9.08 -0.90
N ALA A 37 20.47 8.16 -0.40
CA ALA A 37 19.96 6.97 0.27
C ALA A 37 19.00 7.33 1.41
N GLY A 38 19.41 8.24 2.30
CA GLY A 38 18.58 8.65 3.42
C GLY A 38 17.27 9.27 3.00
N ALA A 39 17.31 10.13 1.99
CA ALA A 39 16.10 10.79 1.50
C ALA A 39 15.12 9.79 0.91
N ILE A 40 15.61 8.81 0.16
CA ILE A 40 14.78 7.75 -0.43
C ILE A 40 14.14 6.90 0.68
N LEU A 41 14.93 6.51 1.67
CA LEU A 41 14.42 5.68 2.76
C LEU A 41 13.39 6.44 3.61
N ASP A 42 13.65 7.70 3.92
CA ASP A 42 12.72 8.51 4.70
C ASP A 42 11.40 8.71 3.97
N ALA A 43 11.45 9.05 2.69
CA ALA A 43 10.24 9.25 1.89
C ALA A 43 9.42 7.96 1.78
N THR A 44 10.11 6.83 1.65
CA THR A 44 9.45 5.52 1.58
C THR A 44 8.78 5.18 2.91
N GLU A 45 9.47 5.42 4.01
CA GLU A 45 8.95 5.12 5.34
C GLU A 45 7.71 5.95 5.64
N VAL A 46 7.75 7.25 5.34
CA VAL A 46 6.59 8.13 5.51
C VAL A 46 5.41 7.62 4.68
N LEU A 47 5.66 7.28 3.42
CA LEU A 47 4.63 6.76 2.53
C LEU A 47 4.00 5.47 3.07
N MET A 48 4.82 4.54 3.50
CA MET A 48 4.33 3.27 4.02
C MET A 48 3.52 3.44 5.30
N HIS A 49 3.98 4.28 6.22
CA HIS A 49 3.23 4.56 7.45
C HIS A 49 1.87 5.17 7.16
N GLU A 50 1.81 6.12 6.22
CA GLU A 50 0.56 6.76 5.86
C GLU A 50 -0.39 5.79 5.17
N LEU A 51 0.14 4.98 4.25
CA LEU A 51 -0.68 4.04 3.50
C LEU A 51 -1.25 2.95 4.42
N LEU A 52 -0.44 2.40 5.29
CA LEU A 52 -0.88 1.39 6.25
C LEU A 52 -1.86 1.99 7.26
N GLY A 53 -1.53 3.15 7.82
CA GLY A 53 -2.34 3.79 8.85
C GLY A 53 -3.71 4.20 8.36
N ARG A 54 -3.77 4.83 7.18
CA ARG A 54 -5.05 5.29 6.63
C ARG A 54 -5.97 4.15 6.22
N ASN A 55 -5.40 2.97 5.97
CA ASN A 55 -6.19 1.80 5.57
C ASN A 55 -6.37 0.79 6.70
N GLY A 56 -5.89 1.10 7.89
CA GLY A 56 -6.02 0.19 9.03
C GLY A 56 -5.33 -1.15 8.81
N LEU A 57 -4.20 -1.14 8.08
CA LEU A 57 -3.46 -2.36 7.78
C LEU A 57 -2.31 -2.55 8.74
N GLU A 58 -2.12 -3.80 9.13
CA GLU A 58 -0.94 -4.21 9.88
C GLU A 58 -0.02 -4.98 8.95
N THR A 59 1.23 -5.12 9.33
CA THR A 59 2.21 -5.81 8.48
C THR A 59 1.81 -7.25 8.17
N GLY A 60 1.11 -7.90 9.09
CA GLY A 60 0.62 -9.27 8.88
C GLY A 60 -0.47 -9.40 7.83
N ASP A 61 -1.10 -8.29 7.44
CA ASP A 61 -2.13 -8.31 6.42
C ASP A 61 -1.55 -8.28 5.00
N LEU A 62 -0.29 -7.92 4.87
CA LEU A 62 0.32 -7.68 3.56
C LEU A 62 0.72 -8.97 2.88
N VAL A 63 0.42 -9.06 1.60
CA VAL A 63 0.75 -10.20 0.75
C VAL A 63 1.99 -9.89 -0.10
N SER A 64 2.09 -8.69 -0.63
CA SER A 64 3.24 -8.27 -1.43
C SER A 64 3.30 -6.75 -1.54
N CYS A 65 4.49 -6.23 -1.82
CA CYS A 65 4.70 -4.81 -2.09
C CYS A 65 5.62 -4.66 -3.29
N LEU A 66 5.20 -3.83 -4.23
CA LEU A 66 6.00 -3.47 -5.39
C LEU A 66 6.33 -1.99 -5.28
N PHE A 67 7.62 -1.68 -5.26
CA PHE A 67 8.08 -0.29 -5.24
C PHE A 67 8.62 0.07 -6.61
N THR A 68 8.32 1.28 -7.06
CA THR A 68 8.94 1.82 -8.26
C THR A 68 9.59 3.15 -7.95
N LEU A 69 10.63 3.47 -8.71
CA LEU A 69 11.33 4.76 -8.61
C LEU A 69 11.47 5.33 -10.01
N THR A 70 11.35 6.63 -10.11
CA THR A 70 11.72 7.32 -11.35
C THR A 70 13.22 7.13 -11.60
N PRO A 71 13.67 7.17 -12.87
CA PRO A 71 15.06 6.83 -13.21
C PRO A 71 16.13 7.67 -12.52
N ASP A 72 15.80 8.88 -12.12
CA ASP A 72 16.73 9.78 -11.43
C ASP A 72 17.03 9.34 -9.98
N LEU A 73 16.24 8.44 -9.43
CA LEU A 73 16.42 7.94 -8.07
C LEU A 73 17.06 6.56 -8.10
N ASN A 74 18.36 6.49 -7.84
CA ASN A 74 19.08 5.22 -7.86
C ASN A 74 20.04 5.03 -6.69
N ALA A 75 19.93 5.87 -5.66
CA ALA A 75 20.88 5.83 -4.54
C ALA A 75 20.59 4.70 -3.55
N GLU A 76 19.36 4.17 -3.49
CA GLU A 76 19.01 3.10 -2.58
C GLU A 76 17.72 2.41 -3.02
N PHE A 77 17.51 1.21 -2.54
CA PHE A 77 16.27 0.47 -2.76
C PHE A 77 15.22 0.88 -1.72
N PRO A 78 14.03 1.30 -2.14
CA PRO A 78 12.95 1.60 -1.20
C PRO A 78 12.59 0.41 -0.30
N ALA A 79 12.75 -0.81 -0.80
CA ALA A 79 12.45 -2.01 -0.02
C ALA A 79 13.24 -2.09 1.28
N VAL A 80 14.40 -1.43 1.35
CA VAL A 80 15.19 -1.39 2.59
C VAL A 80 14.38 -0.72 3.71
N ALA A 81 13.65 0.35 3.40
CA ALA A 81 12.80 1.01 4.38
C ALA A 81 11.68 0.08 4.86
N ALA A 82 11.07 -0.66 3.95
CA ALA A 82 10.02 -1.61 4.30
C ALA A 82 10.56 -2.72 5.23
N ARG A 83 11.74 -3.24 4.96
CA ARG A 83 12.34 -4.24 5.84
C ARG A 83 12.61 -3.69 7.23
N ARG A 84 13.06 -2.42 7.32
CA ARG A 84 13.29 -1.77 8.60
C ARG A 84 12.01 -1.58 9.40
N MET A 85 10.87 -1.53 8.72
CA MET A 85 9.56 -1.44 9.36
C MET A 85 9.01 -2.79 9.79
N GLY A 86 9.74 -3.85 9.57
CA GLY A 86 9.31 -5.18 9.99
C GLY A 86 8.68 -6.03 8.89
N LEU A 87 8.73 -5.60 7.64
CA LEU A 87 8.15 -6.38 6.54
C LEU A 87 9.12 -7.44 6.03
N SER A 88 9.71 -8.20 6.94
CA SER A 88 10.73 -9.17 6.57
C SER A 88 10.16 -10.44 5.92
N ARG A 89 8.87 -10.71 6.12
CA ARG A 89 8.22 -11.90 5.56
C ARG A 89 7.36 -11.59 4.35
N VAL A 90 7.24 -10.34 3.98
CA VAL A 90 6.44 -9.92 2.84
C VAL A 90 7.33 -9.89 1.60
N PRO A 91 6.94 -10.55 0.51
CA PRO A 91 7.67 -10.41 -0.75
C PRO A 91 7.71 -8.96 -1.20
N LEU A 92 8.91 -8.45 -1.45
CA LEU A 92 9.15 -7.08 -1.87
C LEU A 92 9.90 -7.09 -3.20
N MET A 93 9.56 -6.15 -4.07
CA MET A 93 10.23 -5.99 -5.34
C MET A 93 10.37 -4.51 -5.65
N CYS A 94 11.48 -4.12 -6.26
CA CYS A 94 11.70 -2.75 -6.73
C CYS A 94 11.90 -2.78 -8.24
N ALA A 95 11.39 -1.77 -8.93
CA ALA A 95 11.54 -1.62 -10.36
C ALA A 95 11.71 -0.16 -10.72
N GLN A 96 12.36 0.10 -11.84
CA GLN A 96 12.50 1.44 -12.37
C GLN A 96 11.29 1.77 -13.22
N GLU A 97 10.76 2.97 -13.06
CA GLU A 97 9.64 3.44 -13.87
C GLU A 97 10.08 3.77 -15.28
N ILE A 98 9.15 3.66 -16.20
CA ILE A 98 9.40 3.99 -17.61
C ILE A 98 9.72 5.48 -17.70
N ALA A 99 10.82 5.79 -18.37
CA ALA A 99 11.30 7.17 -18.51
C ALA A 99 10.55 7.92 -19.63
N VAL A 100 9.29 8.22 -19.39
CA VAL A 100 8.49 8.97 -20.37
C VAL A 100 8.90 10.45 -20.33
N PRO A 101 9.27 11.02 -21.47
CA PRO A 101 9.65 12.42 -21.50
C PRO A 101 8.54 13.33 -20.96
N GLY A 102 8.90 14.26 -20.09
CA GLY A 102 7.97 15.18 -19.47
C GLY A 102 7.23 14.65 -18.25
N SER A 103 7.44 13.37 -17.90
CA SER A 103 6.83 12.84 -16.68
C SER A 103 7.55 13.38 -15.44
N MET A 104 6.85 13.32 -14.30
CA MET A 104 7.39 13.81 -13.04
C MET A 104 8.60 12.99 -12.63
N THR A 105 9.64 13.66 -12.15
CA THR A 105 10.85 13.02 -11.61
C THR A 105 10.83 13.05 -10.08
N GLY A 106 11.78 12.34 -9.44
CA GLY A 106 11.90 12.35 -7.99
C GLY A 106 10.73 11.68 -7.28
N VAL A 107 10.19 10.60 -7.85
CA VAL A 107 8.98 9.96 -7.33
C VAL A 107 9.23 8.52 -6.97
N ILE A 108 8.73 8.12 -5.80
CA ILE A 108 8.61 6.72 -5.39
C ILE A 108 7.13 6.37 -5.39
N ARG A 109 6.81 5.20 -5.92
CA ARG A 109 5.45 4.65 -5.86
C ARG A 109 5.47 3.28 -5.23
N VAL A 110 4.34 2.89 -4.68
CA VAL A 110 4.19 1.56 -4.13
C VAL A 110 2.81 1.01 -4.47
N MET A 111 2.76 -0.25 -4.79
CA MET A 111 1.53 -1.02 -4.88
C MET A 111 1.60 -2.08 -3.80
N ILE A 112 0.67 -2.04 -2.87
CA ILE A 112 0.55 -3.03 -1.81
C ILE A 112 -0.65 -3.90 -2.08
N HIS A 113 -0.47 -5.23 -1.99
CA HIS A 113 -1.58 -6.16 -1.99
C HIS A 113 -1.74 -6.67 -0.56
N ALA A 114 -2.93 -6.55 -0.01
CA ALA A 114 -3.19 -6.94 1.37
C ALA A 114 -4.60 -7.47 1.53
N TYR A 115 -4.80 -8.30 2.53
CA TYR A 115 -6.13 -8.71 2.90
C TYR A 115 -6.76 -7.63 3.77
N SER A 116 -7.97 -7.25 3.46
CA SER A 116 -8.69 -6.20 4.17
C SER A 116 -10.17 -6.54 4.20
N ASP A 117 -10.89 -5.89 5.12
CA ASP A 117 -12.34 -6.02 5.21
C ASP A 117 -12.95 -5.62 3.86
N ASP A 118 -13.78 -6.48 3.30
CA ASP A 118 -14.35 -6.26 1.97
C ASP A 118 -15.34 -5.09 1.93
N ARG A 119 -15.74 -4.55 3.08
CA ARG A 119 -16.62 -3.40 3.15
C ARG A 119 -15.88 -2.08 3.16
N ARG A 120 -14.55 -2.10 3.27
CA ARG A 120 -13.76 -0.88 3.30
C ARG A 120 -13.31 -0.51 1.90
N GLU A 121 -13.45 0.76 1.57
CA GLU A 121 -12.89 1.28 0.33
C GLU A 121 -11.41 1.56 0.54
N PRO A 122 -10.54 1.17 -0.38
CA PRO A 122 -9.12 1.47 -0.26
C PRO A 122 -8.86 2.97 -0.36
N VAL A 123 -8.01 3.47 0.52
CA VAL A 123 -7.57 4.86 0.49
C VAL A 123 -6.16 4.88 -0.12
N HIS A 124 -6.06 5.39 -1.34
CA HIS A 124 -4.78 5.59 -1.99
C HIS A 124 -4.15 6.88 -1.46
N VAL A 125 -2.82 6.91 -1.35
CA VAL A 125 -2.12 7.99 -0.66
C VAL A 125 -1.10 8.62 -1.58
N TYR A 126 -1.23 9.92 -1.82
CA TYR A 126 -0.32 10.70 -2.65
C TYR A 126 0.23 11.84 -1.82
N LEU A 127 1.53 11.82 -1.52
CA LEU A 127 2.18 12.78 -0.63
C LEU A 127 3.10 13.71 -1.42
N GLY A 128 3.43 14.85 -0.81
CA GLY A 128 4.35 15.81 -1.40
C GLY A 128 3.88 16.26 -2.77
N GLU A 129 4.80 16.38 -3.70
CA GLU A 129 4.50 16.85 -5.05
C GLU A 129 3.65 15.86 -5.85
N THR A 130 3.60 14.59 -5.42
CA THR A 130 2.79 13.59 -6.11
C THR A 130 1.29 13.82 -5.91
N ALA A 131 0.90 14.71 -5.00
CA ALA A 131 -0.51 15.07 -4.84
C ALA A 131 -1.12 15.58 -6.15
N ALA A 132 -0.32 16.17 -7.03
CA ALA A 132 -0.79 16.63 -8.34
C ALA A 132 -1.19 15.45 -9.24
N LEU A 133 -0.56 14.28 -9.08
CA LEU A 133 -0.89 13.10 -9.87
C LEU A 133 -2.30 12.59 -9.57
N ARG A 134 -2.77 12.82 -8.35
CA ARG A 134 -4.09 12.37 -7.95
C ARG A 134 -5.18 13.09 -8.76
N GLN A 135 -4.97 14.35 -9.07
CA GLN A 135 -5.93 15.09 -9.87
C GLN A 135 -5.98 14.56 -11.29
N ASP A 136 -4.82 14.24 -11.85
CA ASP A 136 -4.75 13.65 -13.19
C ASP A 136 -5.45 12.31 -13.24
N LEU A 137 -5.29 11.50 -12.19
CA LEU A 137 -5.94 10.20 -12.10
C LEU A 137 -7.46 10.33 -12.05
N HIS A 138 -7.96 11.36 -11.38
CA HIS A 138 -9.40 11.57 -11.35
C HIS A 138 -9.96 11.88 -12.73
N GLY A 139 -9.20 12.57 -13.56
CA GLY A 139 -9.62 12.85 -14.91
C GLY A 139 -9.41 11.69 -15.87
N ALA A 140 -8.43 10.83 -15.61
CA ALA A 140 -8.06 9.75 -16.50
C ALA A 140 -8.88 8.47 -16.25
N GLN A 141 -9.50 8.34 -15.11
CA GLN A 141 -10.24 7.15 -14.77
C GLN A 141 -11.70 7.42 -14.57
#